data_2ef1daee9a612268d202e310931b3597
#
_entry.id   2ef1daee9a612268d202e310931b3597
#
_cell.length_a   1.000
_cell.length_b   1.000
_cell.length_c   1.000
_cell.angle_alpha   90.00
_cell.angle_beta   90.00
_cell.angle_gamma   90.00
#
_symmetry.space_group_name_H-M   'P 1'
#
loop_
_entity.id
_entity.type
_entity.pdbx_description
1 polymer ?
#
loop_
_entity_poly.entity_id
_entity_poly.type
_entity_poly.pdbx_seq_one_letter_code
_entity_poly.pdbx_strand_id
1 'polypeptide(L)'
;MKNGSLFTRSKPGRILTIPLAAAVLLGGAVPAAASEAGTSVYAAEQGQSPIQMKQLDVLIGDRAVRVPGGLANGQTYVGLAFLSKELGLQAGWDAKAKVISVGKKGKKLSIKLEEGIYKYEVNGHRLSYGAEQPVIVKGTTYLPLRFLLEQMDYQIGYDAAKRVTIKAAVLNELTFANRELRQSENNVDLSVQYPQLEGFANTTVQNQINALLAAEGKAYETAGLSFVKEIGDSDWESEYPLSYDVNYTITKNDANKLSLYFDVYTYSGGAHGMYDLQSHTFDLETGKELTLKEAVGGNADYMGIINKEIVKQIAARNLPLIEPFTTIQPDQRYYLRGDSVVIYFGLYEYTPYAAGIPEFSIPLSRFK
;
A
#
# COMPACT_ATOMS: atom_id res chain seq x y z
N MET A 1 10.44 -32.33 41.71
CA MET A 1 11.20 -31.96 40.50
C MET A 1 10.24 -31.25 39.57
N LYS A 2 10.36 -29.93 39.43
CA LYS A 2 9.43 -29.08 38.64
C LYS A 2 10.06 -28.83 37.29
N ASN A 3 9.44 -29.34 36.23
CA ASN A 3 9.79 -28.97 34.86
C ASN A 3 9.07 -27.67 34.52
N GLY A 4 9.83 -26.59 34.38
CA GLY A 4 9.34 -25.32 33.92
C GLY A 4 9.31 -25.29 32.41
N SER A 5 8.11 -25.12 31.84
CA SER A 5 7.85 -24.85 30.43
C SER A 5 8.16 -23.39 30.17
N LEU A 6 9.20 -23.13 29.36
CA LEU A 6 9.51 -21.82 28.76
C LEU A 6 8.76 -21.66 27.47
N PHE A 7 7.46 -21.37 27.51
CA PHE A 7 6.75 -20.76 26.42
C PHE A 7 6.54 -19.27 26.74
N THR A 8 7.39 -18.42 26.19
CA THR A 8 7.14 -17.00 26.18
C THR A 8 5.94 -16.77 25.23
N ARG A 9 4.78 -16.48 25.81
CA ARG A 9 3.61 -16.00 25.07
C ARG A 9 3.97 -14.68 24.40
N SER A 10 4.08 -14.68 23.08
CA SER A 10 3.92 -13.46 22.31
C SER A 10 2.54 -12.92 22.62
N LYS A 11 2.45 -11.66 23.04
CA LYS A 11 1.16 -10.99 23.25
C LYS A 11 0.48 -10.91 21.88
N PRO A 12 -0.79 -11.29 21.76
CA PRO A 12 -1.56 -11.05 20.54
C PRO A 12 -1.54 -9.56 20.26
N GLY A 13 -1.28 -9.18 19.00
CA GLY A 13 -1.36 -7.81 18.54
C GLY A 13 -2.66 -7.19 19.03
N ARG A 14 -2.60 -6.02 19.62
CA ARG A 14 -3.79 -5.30 20.07
C ARG A 14 -4.64 -5.01 18.83
N ILE A 15 -5.72 -5.76 18.67
CA ILE A 15 -6.81 -5.33 17.81
C ILE A 15 -7.30 -4.01 18.43
N LEU A 16 -7.00 -2.89 17.78
CA LEU A 16 -7.52 -1.60 18.20
C LEU A 16 -9.03 -1.65 17.94
N THR A 17 -9.80 -1.89 18.99
CA THR A 17 -11.21 -1.54 18.97
C THR A 17 -11.28 -0.02 18.95
N ILE A 18 -11.58 0.55 17.79
CA ILE A 18 -11.78 1.99 17.62
C ILE A 18 -13.06 2.34 18.35
N PRO A 19 -13.04 3.15 19.43
CA PRO A 19 -14.27 3.62 20.04
C PRO A 19 -14.98 4.54 19.06
N LEU A 20 -16.23 4.26 18.78
CA LEU A 20 -17.15 5.09 17.99
C LEU A 20 -17.36 6.43 18.72
N ALA A 21 -16.53 7.44 18.43
CA ALA A 21 -16.76 8.81 18.88
C ALA A 21 -17.57 9.53 17.81
N ALA A 22 -18.85 9.61 17.99
CA ALA A 22 -19.73 10.45 17.18
C ALA A 22 -19.42 11.92 17.43
N ALA A 23 -18.69 12.57 16.54
CA ALA A 23 -18.55 14.01 16.51
C ALA A 23 -19.66 14.62 15.64
N VAL A 24 -20.68 15.15 16.30
CA VAL A 24 -21.70 16.00 15.65
C VAL A 24 -21.08 17.36 15.39
N LEU A 25 -20.83 17.69 14.13
CA LEU A 25 -20.53 19.07 13.71
C LEU A 25 -21.70 19.61 12.89
N LEU A 26 -22.28 20.66 13.43
CA LEU A 26 -23.38 21.43 12.88
C LEU A 26 -22.98 22.19 11.61
N GLY A 27 -23.89 22.19 10.69
CA GLY A 27 -23.87 22.56 9.32
C GLY A 27 -23.59 24.00 8.94
N GLY A 28 -23.33 24.13 7.66
CA GLY A 28 -23.41 25.35 6.89
C GLY A 28 -23.60 24.98 5.43
N ALA A 29 -24.81 25.15 4.92
CA ALA A 29 -25.15 24.90 3.53
C ALA A 29 -24.58 26.02 2.63
N VAL A 30 -23.89 25.65 1.56
CA VAL A 30 -23.55 26.52 0.42
C VAL A 30 -24.18 25.92 -0.84
N PRO A 31 -24.89 26.70 -1.67
CA PRO A 31 -25.67 26.16 -2.77
C PRO A 31 -24.79 25.73 -3.93
N ALA A 32 -25.11 24.55 -4.50
CA ALA A 32 -24.52 24.03 -5.71
C ALA A 32 -24.97 24.81 -6.95
N ALA A 33 -24.03 25.33 -7.70
CA ALA A 33 -24.24 25.76 -9.07
C ALA A 33 -23.72 24.67 -10.01
N ALA A 34 -24.64 24.05 -10.75
CA ALA A 34 -24.31 23.12 -11.81
C ALA A 34 -23.73 23.86 -13.01
N SER A 35 -22.56 23.46 -13.50
CA SER A 35 -22.09 23.81 -14.83
C SER A 35 -21.49 22.58 -15.52
N GLU A 36 -22.09 22.24 -16.66
CA GLU A 36 -21.61 21.24 -17.60
C GLU A 36 -20.29 21.72 -18.23
N ALA A 37 -19.18 21.04 -17.92
CA ALA A 37 -18.01 20.98 -18.80
C ALA A 37 -17.15 19.78 -18.41
N GLY A 38 -17.08 18.81 -19.32
CA GLY A 38 -16.50 17.50 -19.07
C GLY A 38 -15.00 17.46 -18.81
N THR A 39 -14.59 16.47 -18.08
CA THR A 39 -13.34 15.67 -18.13
C THR A 39 -12.00 16.27 -17.69
N SER A 40 -11.94 17.44 -17.07
CA SER A 40 -10.66 18.00 -16.57
C SER A 40 -10.64 18.31 -15.07
N VAL A 41 -11.74 18.18 -14.34
CA VAL A 41 -11.91 18.79 -13.02
C VAL A 41 -11.45 17.87 -11.86
N TYR A 42 -11.51 16.55 -12.02
CA TYR A 42 -11.22 15.63 -10.91
C TYR A 42 -9.75 15.51 -10.50
N ALA A 43 -8.80 15.82 -11.39
CA ALA A 43 -7.38 15.83 -11.04
C ALA A 43 -6.96 17.08 -10.25
N ALA A 44 -7.74 18.15 -10.31
CA ALA A 44 -7.45 19.43 -9.65
C ALA A 44 -8.00 19.50 -8.20
N GLU A 45 -9.03 18.72 -7.86
CA GLU A 45 -9.64 18.76 -6.54
C GLU A 45 -8.89 17.95 -5.47
N GLN A 46 -7.97 17.06 -5.86
CA GLN A 46 -7.19 16.26 -4.90
C GLN A 46 -5.81 16.85 -4.54
N GLY A 47 -5.54 18.12 -4.79
CA GLY A 47 -4.29 18.78 -4.38
C GLY A 47 -3.03 18.19 -5.03
N GLN A 48 -3.15 17.45 -6.13
CA GLN A 48 -2.01 16.94 -6.87
C GLN A 48 -1.28 18.08 -7.57
N SER A 49 -0.01 18.27 -7.26
CA SER A 49 0.84 19.18 -8.01
C SER A 49 0.85 18.77 -9.48
N PRO A 50 0.75 19.71 -10.43
CA PRO A 50 0.77 19.38 -11.85
C PRO A 50 2.05 18.63 -12.19
N ILE A 51 1.93 17.57 -13.01
CA ILE A 51 3.08 16.78 -13.42
C ILE A 51 4.07 17.65 -14.21
N GLN A 52 5.30 17.72 -13.74
CA GLN A 52 6.39 18.41 -14.42
C GLN A 52 7.05 17.47 -15.42
N MET A 53 6.70 17.65 -16.71
CA MET A 53 7.23 16.82 -17.80
C MET A 53 8.72 17.09 -18.03
N LYS A 54 9.51 16.01 -18.15
CA LYS A 54 10.95 16.07 -18.45
C LYS A 54 11.46 14.80 -19.12
N GLN A 55 12.67 14.86 -19.67
CA GLN A 55 13.40 13.66 -20.03
C GLN A 55 13.99 13.00 -18.77
N LEU A 56 13.75 11.71 -18.63
CA LEU A 56 14.27 10.89 -17.54
C LEU A 56 15.46 10.08 -18.05
N ASP A 57 16.57 10.16 -17.34
CA ASP A 57 17.71 9.27 -17.54
C ASP A 57 17.47 8.01 -16.69
N VAL A 58 17.32 6.87 -17.34
CA VAL A 58 16.96 5.58 -16.72
C VAL A 58 18.03 4.55 -17.06
N LEU A 59 18.44 3.76 -16.08
CA LEU A 59 19.33 2.63 -16.22
C LEU A 59 18.53 1.32 -16.05
N ILE A 60 18.36 0.55 -17.13
CA ILE A 60 17.66 -0.73 -17.14
C ILE A 60 18.72 -1.85 -17.19
N GLY A 61 18.96 -2.52 -16.06
CA GLY A 61 20.18 -3.31 -15.88
C GLY A 61 21.40 -2.41 -16.07
N ASP A 62 22.22 -2.69 -17.09
CA ASP A 62 23.39 -1.89 -17.46
C ASP A 62 23.13 -0.95 -18.66
N ARG A 63 21.95 -0.98 -19.25
CA ARG A 63 21.58 -0.18 -20.42
C ARG A 63 20.99 1.17 -20.03
N ALA A 64 21.68 2.25 -20.41
CA ALA A 64 21.17 3.60 -20.21
C ALA A 64 20.17 3.97 -21.32
N VAL A 65 19.03 4.52 -20.95
CA VAL A 65 18.00 5.01 -21.87
C VAL A 65 17.50 6.38 -21.42
N ARG A 66 17.05 7.18 -22.38
CA ARG A 66 16.44 8.48 -22.10
C ARG A 66 15.01 8.49 -22.59
N VAL A 67 14.07 8.73 -21.68
CA VAL A 67 12.64 8.54 -21.95
C VAL A 67 11.83 9.76 -21.50
N PRO A 68 10.75 10.12 -22.22
CA PRO A 68 9.82 11.13 -21.77
C PRO A 68 9.09 10.63 -20.53
N GLY A 69 9.01 11.44 -19.49
CA GLY A 69 8.30 11.18 -18.26
C GLY A 69 8.01 12.45 -17.49
N GLY A 70 7.71 12.34 -16.22
CA GLY A 70 7.40 13.49 -15.40
C GLY A 70 7.63 13.24 -13.91
N LEU A 71 7.55 14.31 -13.15
CA LEU A 71 7.56 14.29 -11.69
C LEU A 71 6.30 14.96 -11.17
N ALA A 72 5.63 14.33 -10.23
CA ALA A 72 4.54 14.91 -9.46
C ALA A 72 4.61 14.36 -8.04
N ASN A 73 4.41 15.19 -7.02
CA ASN A 73 4.41 14.80 -5.60
C ASN A 73 5.63 13.94 -5.18
N GLY A 74 6.81 14.24 -5.74
CA GLY A 74 8.03 13.45 -5.49
C GLY A 74 8.11 12.10 -6.20
N GLN A 75 7.10 11.75 -6.99
CA GLN A 75 7.02 10.50 -7.74
C GLN A 75 7.40 10.66 -9.21
N THR A 76 8.00 9.61 -9.76
CA THR A 76 8.35 9.53 -11.18
C THR A 76 7.23 8.86 -11.96
N TYR A 77 6.84 9.48 -13.07
CA TYR A 77 5.80 8.98 -13.98
C TYR A 77 6.37 8.66 -15.35
N VAL A 78 5.90 7.59 -15.96
CA VAL A 78 6.28 7.16 -17.32
C VAL A 78 5.06 6.81 -18.16
N GLY A 79 5.16 7.02 -19.48
CA GLY A 79 4.10 6.63 -20.41
C GLY A 79 4.05 5.11 -20.65
N LEU A 80 2.88 4.59 -21.04
CA LEU A 80 2.69 3.17 -21.38
C LEU A 80 3.68 2.66 -22.46
N ALA A 81 4.02 3.52 -23.42
CA ALA A 81 4.98 3.18 -24.48
C ALA A 81 6.37 2.83 -23.96
N PHE A 82 6.81 3.43 -22.85
CA PHE A 82 8.06 3.07 -22.19
C PHE A 82 8.05 1.62 -21.71
N LEU A 83 6.96 1.20 -21.08
CA LEU A 83 6.82 -0.15 -20.53
C LEU A 83 6.93 -1.22 -21.62
N SER A 84 6.29 -0.98 -22.77
CA SER A 84 6.33 -1.92 -23.89
C SER A 84 7.67 -1.90 -24.61
N LYS A 85 8.21 -0.73 -24.94
CA LYS A 85 9.41 -0.60 -25.77
C LYS A 85 10.69 -0.94 -25.03
N GLU A 86 10.81 -0.51 -23.77
CA GLU A 86 12.06 -0.61 -23.04
C GLU A 86 12.13 -1.81 -22.09
N LEU A 87 10.96 -2.26 -21.58
CA LEU A 87 10.87 -3.36 -20.62
C LEU A 87 10.21 -4.62 -21.20
N GLY A 88 9.66 -4.55 -22.42
CA GLY A 88 8.99 -5.67 -23.06
C GLY A 88 7.68 -6.10 -22.39
N LEU A 89 7.09 -5.23 -21.54
CA LEU A 89 5.82 -5.49 -20.89
C LEU A 89 4.67 -5.34 -21.88
N GLN A 90 3.64 -6.15 -21.74
CA GLN A 90 2.38 -5.95 -22.45
C GLN A 90 1.64 -4.79 -21.77
N ALA A 91 1.61 -3.61 -22.39
CA ALA A 91 0.96 -2.44 -21.84
C ALA A 91 -0.03 -1.84 -22.83
N GLY A 92 -1.24 -1.52 -22.38
CA GLY A 92 -2.29 -0.99 -23.24
C GLY A 92 -3.40 -0.30 -22.47
N TRP A 93 -4.22 0.44 -23.20
CA TRP A 93 -5.43 1.12 -22.74
C TRP A 93 -6.64 0.63 -23.55
N ASP A 94 -7.64 0.12 -22.85
CA ASP A 94 -8.95 -0.17 -23.43
C ASP A 94 -9.91 0.99 -23.13
N ALA A 95 -10.22 1.77 -24.16
CA ALA A 95 -11.07 2.94 -24.03
C ALA A 95 -12.54 2.59 -23.72
N LYS A 96 -13.02 1.44 -24.17
CA LYS A 96 -14.41 0.99 -23.94
C LYS A 96 -14.60 0.50 -22.51
N ALA A 97 -13.66 -0.30 -22.03
CA ALA A 97 -13.68 -0.83 -20.66
C ALA A 97 -13.13 0.18 -19.64
N LYS A 98 -12.49 1.27 -20.08
CA LYS A 98 -11.74 2.23 -19.24
C LYS A 98 -10.68 1.54 -18.37
N VAL A 99 -9.94 0.60 -18.95
CA VAL A 99 -8.94 -0.21 -18.24
C VAL A 99 -7.55 0.00 -18.83
N ILE A 100 -6.59 0.32 -17.98
CA ILE A 100 -5.17 0.21 -18.29
C ILE A 100 -4.73 -1.20 -17.89
N SER A 101 -4.05 -1.91 -18.79
CA SER A 101 -3.47 -3.21 -18.50
C SER A 101 -1.97 -3.15 -18.67
N VAL A 102 -1.23 -3.71 -17.69
CA VAL A 102 0.21 -3.92 -17.78
C VAL A 102 0.51 -5.34 -17.33
N GLY A 103 1.29 -6.09 -18.12
CA GLY A 103 1.53 -7.49 -17.81
C GLY A 103 2.81 -8.05 -18.38
N LYS A 104 3.19 -9.19 -17.82
CA LYS A 104 4.20 -10.13 -18.29
C LYS A 104 3.68 -11.55 -18.09
N LYS A 105 4.44 -12.58 -18.53
CA LYS A 105 4.04 -13.98 -18.34
C LYS A 105 3.68 -14.26 -16.87
N GLY A 106 2.44 -14.71 -16.63
CA GLY A 106 1.94 -15.09 -15.31
C GLY A 106 1.54 -13.94 -14.38
N LYS A 107 1.67 -12.67 -14.81
CA LYS A 107 1.31 -11.51 -13.98
C LYS A 107 0.65 -10.41 -14.82
N LYS A 108 -0.50 -9.93 -14.36
CA LYS A 108 -1.26 -8.87 -15.02
C LYS A 108 -1.77 -7.87 -13.96
N LEU A 109 -1.37 -6.61 -14.09
CA LEU A 109 -1.96 -5.48 -13.38
C LEU A 109 -3.07 -4.88 -14.26
N SER A 110 -4.23 -4.69 -13.68
CA SER A 110 -5.35 -3.94 -14.27
C SER A 110 -5.62 -2.70 -13.43
N ILE A 111 -5.79 -1.56 -14.09
CA ILE A 111 -6.16 -0.29 -13.46
C ILE A 111 -7.45 0.17 -14.14
N LYS A 112 -8.57 0.08 -13.45
CA LYS A 112 -9.89 0.40 -13.98
C LYS A 112 -10.38 1.72 -13.38
N LEU A 113 -10.87 2.61 -14.22
CA LEU A 113 -11.53 3.83 -13.79
C LEU A 113 -13.03 3.57 -13.65
N GLU A 114 -13.54 3.58 -12.41
CA GLU A 114 -14.96 3.46 -12.07
C GLU A 114 -15.38 4.64 -11.21
N GLU A 115 -16.45 5.33 -11.61
CA GLU A 115 -17.04 6.46 -10.86
C GLU A 115 -16.02 7.52 -10.43
N GLY A 116 -15.01 7.78 -11.28
CA GLY A 116 -13.94 8.72 -10.97
C GLY A 116 -12.79 8.19 -10.13
N ILE A 117 -12.87 6.93 -9.69
CA ILE A 117 -11.88 6.27 -8.84
C ILE A 117 -11.11 5.21 -9.63
N TYR A 118 -9.79 5.17 -9.48
CA TYR A 118 -8.98 4.11 -10.04
C TYR A 118 -8.93 2.91 -9.10
N LYS A 119 -9.39 1.75 -9.59
CA LYS A 119 -9.30 0.46 -8.90
C LYS A 119 -8.16 -0.36 -9.51
N TYR A 120 -7.33 -0.93 -8.65
CA TYR A 120 -6.12 -1.65 -9.03
C TYR A 120 -6.26 -3.13 -8.67
N GLU A 121 -5.88 -4.00 -9.61
CA GLU A 121 -5.89 -5.46 -9.40
C GLU A 121 -4.65 -6.09 -10.00
N VAL A 122 -4.05 -7.04 -9.28
CA VAL A 122 -3.00 -7.91 -9.81
C VAL A 122 -3.52 -9.35 -9.80
N ASN A 123 -3.65 -9.95 -11.01
CA ASN A 123 -4.20 -11.30 -11.19
C ASN A 123 -5.58 -11.49 -10.53
N GLY A 124 -6.42 -10.45 -10.54
CA GLY A 124 -7.74 -10.47 -9.91
C GLY A 124 -7.73 -10.21 -8.39
N HIS A 125 -6.56 -10.12 -7.76
CA HIS A 125 -6.43 -9.64 -6.39
C HIS A 125 -6.46 -8.12 -6.37
N ARG A 126 -7.40 -7.55 -5.62
CA ARG A 126 -7.55 -6.09 -5.47
C ARG A 126 -6.42 -5.54 -4.59
N LEU A 127 -5.75 -4.51 -5.08
CA LEU A 127 -4.74 -3.79 -4.31
C LEU A 127 -5.37 -2.67 -3.49
N SER A 128 -4.65 -2.29 -2.45
CA SER A 128 -5.04 -1.27 -1.48
C SER A 128 -5.43 0.06 -2.08
N TYR A 129 -6.31 0.73 -1.38
CA TYR A 129 -6.63 2.14 -1.56
C TYR A 129 -5.38 3.00 -1.26
N GLY A 130 -5.07 3.94 -2.16
CA GLY A 130 -3.93 4.86 -1.96
C GLY A 130 -2.78 4.72 -2.94
N ALA A 131 -2.88 3.79 -3.89
CA ALA A 131 -1.96 3.77 -5.03
C ALA A 131 -2.04 5.11 -5.77
N GLU A 132 -0.87 5.65 -6.11
CA GLU A 132 -0.78 6.90 -6.85
C GLU A 132 -1.49 6.79 -8.19
N GLN A 133 -2.31 7.80 -8.51
CA GLN A 133 -3.20 7.75 -9.65
C GLN A 133 -2.47 7.97 -10.98
N PRO A 134 -2.94 7.35 -12.08
CA PRO A 134 -2.54 7.71 -13.41
C PRO A 134 -2.80 9.19 -13.71
N VAL A 135 -1.93 9.82 -14.49
CA VAL A 135 -2.08 11.21 -14.93
C VAL A 135 -2.18 11.26 -16.45
N ILE A 136 -3.14 12.00 -16.98
CA ILE A 136 -3.30 12.18 -18.44
C ILE A 136 -2.77 13.56 -18.83
N VAL A 137 -1.74 13.58 -19.70
CA VAL A 137 -1.16 14.80 -20.23
C VAL A 137 -1.26 14.78 -21.75
N LYS A 138 -1.99 15.73 -22.33
CA LYS A 138 -2.17 15.86 -23.80
C LYS A 138 -2.58 14.53 -24.47
N GLY A 139 -3.53 13.80 -23.84
CA GLY A 139 -4.03 12.53 -24.34
C GLY A 139 -3.11 11.33 -24.15
N THR A 140 -1.97 11.48 -23.46
CA THR A 140 -1.07 10.39 -23.11
C THR A 140 -1.19 10.07 -21.63
N THR A 141 -1.38 8.79 -21.32
CA THR A 141 -1.46 8.29 -19.94
C THR A 141 -0.05 8.03 -19.39
N TYR A 142 0.22 8.63 -18.25
CA TYR A 142 1.43 8.45 -17.46
C TYR A 142 1.09 7.73 -16.17
N LEU A 143 1.90 6.74 -15.82
CA LEU A 143 1.73 5.88 -14.65
C LEU A 143 2.86 6.08 -13.65
N PRO A 144 2.59 5.96 -12.35
CA PRO A 144 3.63 6.04 -11.32
C PRO A 144 4.60 4.86 -11.48
N LEU A 145 5.84 5.17 -11.83
CA LEU A 145 6.85 4.20 -12.25
C LEU A 145 7.12 3.15 -11.19
N ARG A 146 7.40 3.59 -9.96
CA ARG A 146 7.77 2.70 -8.86
C ARG A 146 6.65 1.73 -8.53
N PHE A 147 5.46 2.25 -8.24
CA PHE A 147 4.30 1.43 -7.91
C PHE A 147 4.06 0.34 -8.97
N LEU A 148 3.99 0.76 -10.23
CA LEU A 148 3.69 -0.15 -11.33
C LEU A 148 4.76 -1.22 -11.52
N LEU A 149 6.04 -0.86 -11.47
CA LEU A 149 7.12 -1.80 -11.74
C LEU A 149 7.40 -2.73 -10.56
N GLU A 150 7.16 -2.30 -9.33
CA GLU A 150 7.19 -3.18 -8.16
C GLU A 150 6.10 -4.25 -8.26
N GLN A 151 4.90 -3.91 -8.78
CA GLN A 151 3.86 -4.92 -9.08
C GLN A 151 4.27 -5.88 -10.21
N MET A 152 5.22 -5.49 -11.04
CA MET A 152 5.77 -6.31 -12.13
C MET A 152 7.12 -6.95 -11.75
N ASP A 153 7.43 -7.09 -10.47
CA ASP A 153 8.66 -7.71 -9.94
C ASP A 153 9.95 -7.04 -10.44
N TYR A 154 9.98 -5.72 -10.45
CA TYR A 154 11.19 -4.94 -10.65
C TYR A 154 11.56 -4.20 -9.36
N GLN A 155 12.85 -4.09 -9.14
CA GLN A 155 13.42 -3.22 -8.11
C GLN A 155 13.73 -1.85 -8.72
N ILE A 156 13.29 -0.79 -8.05
CA ILE A 156 13.46 0.59 -8.49
C ILE A 156 14.32 1.34 -7.48
N GLY A 157 15.43 1.88 -7.96
CA GLY A 157 16.37 2.62 -7.15
C GLY A 157 16.88 3.87 -7.86
N TYR A 158 17.94 4.45 -7.29
CA TYR A 158 18.69 5.54 -7.90
C TYR A 158 20.19 5.24 -7.77
N ASP A 159 20.95 5.52 -8.82
CA ASP A 159 22.40 5.46 -8.76
C ASP A 159 23.01 6.75 -8.17
N ALA A 160 24.36 6.78 -8.06
CA ALA A 160 25.08 7.93 -7.55
C ALA A 160 24.87 9.22 -8.38
N ALA A 161 24.56 9.08 -9.67
CA ALA A 161 24.23 10.18 -10.58
C ALA A 161 22.74 10.57 -10.53
N LYS A 162 21.96 10.01 -9.59
CA LYS A 162 20.50 10.21 -9.43
C LYS A 162 19.67 9.77 -10.65
N ARG A 163 20.20 8.87 -11.48
CA ARG A 163 19.42 8.22 -12.53
C ARG A 163 18.52 7.16 -11.91
N VAL A 164 17.30 7.02 -12.43
CA VAL A 164 16.42 5.92 -12.03
C VAL A 164 17.04 4.59 -12.46
N THR A 165 17.16 3.64 -11.55
CA THR A 165 17.63 2.28 -11.86
C THR A 165 16.45 1.31 -11.82
N ILE A 166 16.37 0.44 -12.82
CA ILE A 166 15.34 -0.60 -12.96
C ILE A 166 16.05 -1.93 -13.14
N LYS A 167 15.81 -2.87 -12.23
CA LYS A 167 16.35 -4.23 -12.27
C LYS A 167 15.23 -5.23 -12.06
N ALA A 168 15.25 -6.37 -12.77
CA ALA A 168 14.35 -7.47 -12.43
C ALA A 168 14.67 -7.98 -11.01
N ALA A 169 13.66 -8.16 -10.19
CA ALA A 169 13.81 -8.75 -8.86
C ALA A 169 14.07 -10.26 -9.00
N VAL A 170 14.99 -10.78 -8.18
CA VAL A 170 15.16 -12.22 -7.99
C VAL A 170 14.26 -12.64 -6.84
N LEU A 171 13.09 -13.17 -7.19
CA LEU A 171 12.06 -13.53 -6.21
C LEU A 171 12.43 -14.82 -5.47
N ASN A 172 11.92 -14.95 -4.25
CA ASN A 172 11.87 -16.24 -3.56
C ASN A 172 10.93 -17.19 -4.33
N GLU A 173 11.25 -18.47 -4.34
CA GLU A 173 10.46 -19.50 -5.04
C GLU A 173 9.20 -19.86 -4.22
N LEU A 174 8.22 -18.99 -4.23
CA LEU A 174 6.91 -19.23 -3.62
C LEU A 174 5.80 -18.51 -4.39
N THR A 175 4.59 -19.00 -4.24
CA THR A 175 3.38 -18.41 -4.82
C THR A 175 2.37 -18.11 -3.71
N PHE A 176 1.31 -17.39 -4.07
CA PHE A 176 0.29 -16.98 -3.11
C PHE A 176 -1.09 -17.37 -3.63
N ALA A 177 -1.85 -18.09 -2.80
CA ALA A 177 -3.28 -18.26 -2.99
C ALA A 177 -4.01 -17.16 -2.22
N ASN A 178 -4.99 -16.54 -2.86
CA ASN A 178 -5.90 -15.60 -2.19
C ASN A 178 -7.00 -16.37 -1.46
N ARG A 179 -7.22 -16.06 -0.20
CA ARG A 179 -8.40 -16.46 0.55
C ARG A 179 -9.32 -15.26 0.66
N GLU A 180 -10.61 -15.47 0.47
CA GLU A 180 -11.57 -14.39 0.40
C GLU A 180 -12.91 -14.76 1.07
N LEU A 181 -13.43 -13.83 1.87
CA LEU A 181 -14.81 -13.77 2.29
C LEU A 181 -15.46 -12.54 1.65
N ARG A 182 -16.58 -12.74 0.93
CA ARG A 182 -17.42 -11.65 0.45
C ARG A 182 -18.86 -11.87 0.90
N GLN A 183 -19.48 -10.81 1.35
CA GLN A 183 -20.88 -10.78 1.73
C GLN A 183 -21.43 -9.38 1.45
N SER A 184 -22.64 -9.30 0.90
CA SER A 184 -23.38 -8.04 0.77
C SER A 184 -24.75 -8.27 1.36
N GLU A 185 -25.06 -7.64 2.48
CA GLU A 185 -26.28 -7.81 3.23
C GLU A 185 -26.64 -6.50 3.95
N ASN A 186 -27.94 -6.16 3.99
CA ASN A 186 -28.46 -4.99 4.69
C ASN A 186 -27.75 -3.66 4.30
N ASN A 187 -27.47 -3.45 3.00
CA ASN A 187 -26.71 -2.31 2.47
C ASN A 187 -25.28 -2.19 3.02
N VAL A 188 -24.68 -3.29 3.49
CA VAL A 188 -23.30 -3.37 3.95
C VAL A 188 -22.52 -4.35 3.08
N ASP A 189 -21.42 -3.88 2.49
CA ASP A 189 -20.48 -4.69 1.74
C ASP A 189 -19.33 -5.12 2.64
N LEU A 190 -19.16 -6.43 2.81
CA LEU A 190 -18.04 -7.05 3.51
C LEU A 190 -17.12 -7.73 2.50
N SER A 191 -15.85 -7.40 2.51
CA SER A 191 -14.82 -8.09 1.74
C SER A 191 -13.55 -8.23 2.58
N VAL A 192 -13.12 -9.47 2.83
CA VAL A 192 -11.86 -9.76 3.53
C VAL A 192 -11.02 -10.66 2.66
N GLN A 193 -9.81 -10.23 2.33
CA GLN A 193 -8.84 -10.99 1.56
C GLN A 193 -7.55 -11.16 2.37
N TYR A 194 -6.98 -12.38 2.34
CA TYR A 194 -5.67 -12.66 2.94
C TYR A 194 -4.89 -13.71 2.16
N PRO A 195 -3.54 -13.64 2.15
CA PRO A 195 -2.72 -14.57 1.39
C PRO A 195 -2.45 -15.87 2.16
N GLN A 196 -2.24 -16.94 1.40
CA GLN A 196 -1.62 -18.17 1.85
C GLN A 196 -0.46 -18.52 0.93
N LEU A 197 0.69 -18.85 1.48
CA LEU A 197 1.86 -19.29 0.73
C LEU A 197 1.64 -20.69 0.19
N GLU A 198 2.06 -20.91 -1.05
CA GLU A 198 2.04 -22.21 -1.72
C GLU A 198 3.37 -22.49 -2.41
N GLY A 199 3.75 -23.77 -2.50
CA GLY A 199 4.91 -24.21 -3.26
C GLY A 199 6.26 -23.87 -2.66
N PHE A 200 6.33 -23.38 -1.42
CA PHE A 200 7.59 -23.10 -0.77
C PHE A 200 8.27 -24.39 -0.32
N ALA A 201 9.54 -24.59 -0.70
CA ALA A 201 10.28 -25.81 -0.41
C ALA A 201 10.38 -26.13 1.10
N ASN A 202 10.52 -25.10 1.95
CA ASN A 202 10.46 -25.26 3.41
C ASN A 202 9.00 -25.26 3.89
N THR A 203 8.37 -26.42 3.86
CA THR A 203 6.96 -26.58 4.23
C THR A 203 6.69 -26.25 5.71
N THR A 204 7.66 -26.41 6.61
CA THR A 204 7.52 -26.04 8.00
C THR A 204 7.36 -24.53 8.14
N VAL A 205 8.21 -23.76 7.48
CA VAL A 205 8.15 -22.28 7.45
C VAL A 205 6.87 -21.82 6.76
N GLN A 206 6.52 -22.44 5.60
CA GLN A 206 5.25 -22.15 4.92
C GLN A 206 4.05 -22.29 5.86
N ASN A 207 3.97 -23.42 6.58
CA ASN A 207 2.85 -23.69 7.48
C ASN A 207 2.81 -22.71 8.67
N GLN A 208 3.97 -22.34 9.20
CA GLN A 208 4.10 -21.36 10.28
C GLN A 208 3.56 -19.98 9.88
N ILE A 209 4.01 -19.49 8.72
CA ILE A 209 3.56 -18.20 8.19
C ILE A 209 2.07 -18.25 7.84
N ASN A 210 1.63 -19.33 7.18
CA ASN A 210 0.22 -19.52 6.81
C ASN A 210 -0.70 -19.57 8.03
N ALA A 211 -0.27 -20.17 9.14
CA ALA A 211 -1.05 -20.21 10.37
C ALA A 211 -1.26 -18.80 10.96
N LEU A 212 -0.22 -17.95 10.94
CA LEU A 212 -0.33 -16.56 11.37
C LEU A 212 -1.27 -15.76 10.47
N LEU A 213 -1.05 -15.81 9.16
CA LEU A 213 -1.87 -15.07 8.18
C LEU A 213 -3.33 -15.53 8.18
N ALA A 214 -3.59 -16.83 8.37
CA ALA A 214 -4.95 -17.36 8.49
C ALA A 214 -5.62 -16.91 9.80
N ALA A 215 -4.88 -16.87 10.91
CA ALA A 215 -5.42 -16.40 12.18
C ALA A 215 -5.80 -14.92 12.11
N GLU A 216 -4.99 -14.11 11.45
CA GLU A 216 -5.27 -12.68 11.24
C GLU A 216 -6.43 -12.46 10.27
N GLY A 217 -6.43 -13.14 9.12
CA GLY A 217 -7.56 -13.11 8.18
C GLY A 217 -8.87 -13.48 8.87
N LYS A 218 -8.85 -14.52 9.73
CA LYS A 218 -10.04 -14.93 10.49
C LYS A 218 -10.47 -13.89 11.53
N ALA A 219 -9.53 -13.17 12.13
CA ALA A 219 -9.85 -12.06 13.03
C ALA A 219 -10.53 -10.91 12.28
N TYR A 220 -10.06 -10.57 11.07
CA TYR A 220 -10.73 -9.60 10.21
C TYR A 220 -12.11 -10.05 9.74
N GLU A 221 -12.28 -11.32 9.34
CA GLU A 221 -13.60 -11.86 9.01
C GLU A 221 -14.57 -11.71 10.18
N THR A 222 -14.12 -12.03 11.40
CA THR A 222 -14.94 -11.92 12.61
C THR A 222 -15.31 -10.47 12.91
N ALA A 223 -14.34 -9.54 12.80
CA ALA A 223 -14.57 -8.11 12.99
C ALA A 223 -15.54 -7.55 11.93
N GLY A 224 -15.37 -7.96 10.67
CA GLY A 224 -16.25 -7.55 9.57
C GLY A 224 -17.70 -8.05 9.73
N LEU A 225 -17.89 -9.30 10.16
CA LEU A 225 -19.21 -9.83 10.45
C LEU A 225 -19.89 -9.10 11.63
N SER A 226 -19.10 -8.72 12.64
CA SER A 226 -19.61 -7.91 13.76
C SER A 226 -20.01 -6.51 13.28
N PHE A 227 -19.18 -5.89 12.42
CA PHE A 227 -19.49 -4.59 11.80
C PHE A 227 -20.78 -4.65 10.99
N VAL A 228 -20.97 -5.67 10.13
CA VAL A 228 -22.19 -5.84 9.35
C VAL A 228 -23.41 -5.91 10.27
N LYS A 229 -23.32 -6.67 11.37
CA LYS A 229 -24.42 -6.82 12.33
C LYS A 229 -24.74 -5.51 13.05
N GLU A 230 -23.72 -4.84 13.61
CA GLU A 230 -23.87 -3.61 14.39
C GLU A 230 -24.43 -2.44 13.55
N ILE A 231 -23.96 -2.31 12.32
CA ILE A 231 -24.39 -1.24 11.42
C ILE A 231 -25.69 -1.59 10.70
N GLY A 232 -25.87 -2.87 10.29
CA GLY A 232 -27.09 -3.32 9.61
C GLY A 232 -28.34 -3.25 10.50
N ASP A 233 -28.19 -3.33 11.83
CA ASP A 233 -29.27 -3.16 12.82
C ASP A 233 -29.53 -1.67 13.13
N SER A 234 -28.76 -0.72 12.55
CA SER A 234 -28.94 0.71 12.77
C SER A 234 -30.02 1.29 11.84
N ASP A 235 -30.80 2.25 12.34
CA ASP A 235 -31.77 3.01 11.52
C ASP A 235 -31.06 4.07 10.61
N TRP A 236 -29.75 3.93 10.39
CA TRP A 236 -28.98 4.89 9.61
C TRP A 236 -29.15 4.64 8.11
N GLU A 237 -29.81 5.56 7.43
CA GLU A 237 -29.84 5.59 5.96
C GLU A 237 -28.59 6.27 5.42
N SER A 238 -27.78 5.54 4.65
CA SER A 238 -26.62 6.08 3.93
C SER A 238 -26.92 6.11 2.44
N GLU A 239 -26.54 7.20 1.78
CA GLU A 239 -26.62 7.34 0.30
C GLU A 239 -25.71 6.33 -0.41
N TYR A 240 -24.62 5.91 0.24
CA TYR A 240 -23.66 4.95 -0.27
C TYR A 240 -23.67 3.67 0.56
N PRO A 241 -23.38 2.50 -0.06
CA PRO A 241 -23.22 1.27 0.70
C PRO A 241 -22.19 1.42 1.80
N LEU A 242 -22.55 0.96 3.00
CA LEU A 242 -21.60 0.85 4.10
C LEU A 242 -20.61 -0.27 3.78
N SER A 243 -19.36 -0.18 4.24
CA SER A 243 -18.38 -1.19 3.86
C SER A 243 -17.35 -1.51 4.94
N TYR A 244 -16.93 -2.77 4.94
CA TYR A 244 -15.78 -3.28 5.65
C TYR A 244 -14.91 -4.05 4.68
N ASP A 245 -13.78 -3.47 4.28
CA ASP A 245 -12.89 -4.02 3.28
C ASP A 245 -11.51 -4.28 3.88
N VAL A 246 -11.01 -5.51 3.74
CA VAL A 246 -9.63 -5.88 4.06
C VAL A 246 -8.97 -6.43 2.81
N ASN A 247 -7.88 -5.80 2.41
CA ASN A 247 -7.03 -6.27 1.34
C ASN A 247 -5.60 -6.47 1.88
N TYR A 248 -4.72 -7.05 1.07
CA TYR A 248 -3.31 -7.14 1.39
C TYR A 248 -2.44 -6.76 0.20
N THR A 249 -1.24 -6.30 0.48
CA THR A 249 -0.22 -6.03 -0.54
C THR A 249 1.10 -6.67 -0.13
N ILE A 250 1.67 -7.51 -1.02
CA ILE A 250 3.00 -8.06 -0.84
C ILE A 250 3.99 -7.02 -1.33
N THR A 251 4.81 -6.50 -0.41
CA THR A 251 5.73 -5.38 -0.65
C THR A 251 7.17 -5.85 -0.86
N LYS A 252 7.51 -7.07 -0.39
CA LYS A 252 8.81 -7.70 -0.62
C LYS A 252 8.66 -9.22 -0.67
N ASN A 253 9.26 -9.83 -1.69
CA ASN A 253 9.37 -11.28 -1.86
C ASN A 253 10.72 -11.62 -2.51
N ASP A 254 11.82 -11.26 -1.86
CA ASP A 254 13.18 -11.52 -2.32
C ASP A 254 14.16 -11.63 -1.14
N ALA A 255 15.38 -12.08 -1.41
CA ALA A 255 16.46 -12.17 -0.43
C ALA A 255 16.05 -12.86 0.89
N ASN A 256 15.33 -13.98 0.81
CA ASN A 256 14.80 -14.75 1.94
C ASN A 256 13.94 -13.93 2.91
N LYS A 257 13.31 -12.87 2.41
CA LYS A 257 12.36 -12.06 3.18
C LYS A 257 11.02 -12.02 2.46
N LEU A 258 9.96 -12.08 3.25
CA LEU A 258 8.59 -11.81 2.82
C LEU A 258 8.06 -10.67 3.66
N SER A 259 7.63 -9.59 3.03
CA SER A 259 6.94 -8.50 3.72
C SER A 259 5.64 -8.16 3.02
N LEU A 260 4.61 -7.91 3.81
CA LEU A 260 3.28 -7.55 3.34
C LEU A 260 2.60 -6.64 4.37
N TYR A 261 1.56 -5.96 3.94
CA TYR A 261 0.62 -5.33 4.84
C TYR A 261 -0.82 -5.66 4.45
N PHE A 262 -1.70 -5.66 5.45
CA PHE A 262 -3.13 -5.56 5.28
C PHE A 262 -3.53 -4.10 5.34
N ASP A 263 -4.46 -3.69 4.49
CA ASP A 263 -5.19 -2.45 4.64
C ASP A 263 -6.64 -2.75 5.00
N VAL A 264 -7.09 -2.11 6.06
CA VAL A 264 -8.45 -2.24 6.58
C VAL A 264 -9.16 -0.94 6.32
N TYR A 265 -10.20 -0.96 5.50
CA TYR A 265 -11.05 0.20 5.24
C TYR A 265 -12.45 -0.05 5.80
N THR A 266 -13.00 0.94 6.49
CA THR A 266 -14.37 0.90 6.99
C THR A 266 -15.12 2.17 6.61
N TYR A 267 -16.35 2.01 6.15
CA TYR A 267 -17.27 3.11 5.95
C TYR A 267 -18.60 2.82 6.65
N SER A 268 -18.87 3.57 7.69
CA SER A 268 -20.07 3.48 8.51
C SER A 268 -21.07 4.63 8.27
N GLY A 269 -20.93 5.32 7.14
CA GLY A 269 -21.66 6.54 6.83
C GLY A 269 -20.90 7.82 7.19
N GLY A 270 -21.39 8.96 6.75
CA GLY A 270 -20.78 10.27 6.97
C GLY A 270 -19.88 10.72 5.82
N ALA A 271 -18.97 11.66 6.10
CA ALA A 271 -18.19 12.36 5.08
C ALA A 271 -17.10 11.50 4.42
N HIS A 272 -16.56 10.51 5.11
CA HIS A 272 -15.50 9.61 4.62
C HIS A 272 -15.38 8.35 5.48
N GLY A 273 -14.75 7.30 4.92
CA GLY A 273 -14.38 6.11 5.66
C GLY A 273 -13.10 6.27 6.47
N MET A 274 -12.76 5.24 7.23
CA MET A 274 -11.52 5.14 7.99
C MET A 274 -10.67 4.01 7.43
N TYR A 275 -9.35 4.13 7.46
CA TYR A 275 -8.45 3.07 7.06
C TYR A 275 -7.23 2.98 7.97
N ASP A 276 -6.69 1.78 8.10
CA ASP A 276 -5.46 1.50 8.84
C ASP A 276 -4.63 0.44 8.12
N LEU A 277 -3.35 0.37 8.44
CA LEU A 277 -2.43 -0.62 7.93
C LEU A 277 -1.94 -1.52 9.07
N GLN A 278 -1.85 -2.82 8.80
CA GLN A 278 -1.20 -3.79 9.66
C GLN A 278 -0.19 -4.58 8.83
N SER A 279 1.08 -4.60 9.25
CA SER A 279 2.16 -5.17 8.44
C SER A 279 2.89 -6.31 9.12
N HIS A 280 3.40 -7.23 8.30
CA HIS A 280 4.21 -8.36 8.72
C HIS A 280 5.46 -8.45 7.85
N THR A 281 6.57 -8.82 8.47
CA THR A 281 7.82 -9.13 7.77
C THR A 281 8.40 -10.42 8.32
N PHE A 282 8.57 -11.40 7.45
CA PHE A 282 9.06 -12.74 7.81
C PHE A 282 10.45 -13.01 7.26
N ASP A 283 11.24 -13.71 8.03
CA ASP A 283 12.43 -14.40 7.57
C ASP A 283 12.04 -15.79 7.04
N LEU A 284 12.31 -16.05 5.77
CA LEU A 284 11.92 -17.31 5.11
C LEU A 284 12.85 -18.49 5.40
N GLU A 285 13.98 -18.27 6.06
CA GLU A 285 14.85 -19.37 6.54
C GLU A 285 14.29 -19.97 7.84
N THR A 286 13.77 -19.12 8.70
CA THR A 286 13.34 -19.50 10.06
C THR A 286 11.82 -19.49 10.28
N GLY A 287 11.05 -18.81 9.42
CA GLY A 287 9.63 -18.56 9.59
C GLY A 287 9.31 -17.48 10.64
N LYS A 288 10.34 -16.87 11.23
CA LYS A 288 10.18 -15.88 12.29
C LYS A 288 9.65 -14.57 11.70
N GLU A 289 8.68 -13.99 12.39
CA GLU A 289 8.32 -12.59 12.17
C GLU A 289 9.40 -11.67 12.77
N LEU A 290 9.90 -10.75 11.96
CA LEU A 290 11.00 -9.86 12.32
C LEU A 290 10.50 -8.60 13.02
N THR A 291 11.21 -8.20 14.06
CA THR A 291 11.09 -6.86 14.63
C THR A 291 11.71 -5.82 13.69
N LEU A 292 11.34 -4.53 13.82
CA LEU A 292 11.95 -3.45 13.06
C LEU A 292 13.48 -3.48 13.16
N LYS A 293 14.02 -3.65 14.36
CA LYS A 293 15.48 -3.74 14.57
C LYS A 293 16.11 -4.88 13.78
N GLU A 294 15.51 -6.06 13.79
CA GLU A 294 16.01 -7.23 13.05
C GLU A 294 15.91 -7.02 11.53
N ALA A 295 14.80 -6.43 11.07
CA ALA A 295 14.57 -6.16 9.66
C ALA A 295 15.61 -5.19 9.05
N VAL A 296 16.15 -4.26 9.86
CA VAL A 296 17.22 -3.34 9.45
C VAL A 296 18.64 -3.84 9.80
N GLY A 297 18.80 -5.14 10.05
CA GLY A 297 20.11 -5.79 10.27
C GLY A 297 20.68 -5.69 11.67
N GLY A 298 19.85 -5.39 12.69
CA GLY A 298 20.25 -5.37 14.08
C GLY A 298 21.06 -4.14 14.51
N ASN A 299 21.14 -3.10 13.67
CA ASN A 299 21.90 -1.88 13.98
C ASN A 299 21.49 -1.29 15.33
N ALA A 300 22.47 -0.96 16.19
CA ALA A 300 22.21 -0.48 17.54
C ALA A 300 21.57 0.93 17.54
N ASP A 301 21.90 1.79 16.58
CA ASP A 301 21.36 3.15 16.43
C ASP A 301 20.22 3.23 15.40
N TYR A 302 19.52 2.14 15.14
CA TYR A 302 18.46 2.12 14.11
C TYR A 302 17.41 3.22 14.31
N MET A 303 17.01 3.50 15.55
CA MET A 303 16.03 4.55 15.85
C MET A 303 16.56 5.95 15.52
N GLY A 304 17.83 6.25 15.86
CA GLY A 304 18.44 7.53 15.56
C GLY A 304 18.54 7.77 14.04
N ILE A 305 18.91 6.73 13.28
CA ILE A 305 18.94 6.78 11.81
C ILE A 305 17.54 7.05 11.24
N ILE A 306 16.54 6.31 11.71
CA ILE A 306 15.15 6.44 11.26
C ILE A 306 14.62 7.84 11.59
N ASN A 307 14.74 8.30 12.81
CA ASN A 307 14.25 9.61 13.25
C ASN A 307 14.84 10.74 12.41
N LYS A 308 16.14 10.70 12.13
CA LYS A 308 16.82 11.69 11.30
C LYS A 308 16.25 11.71 9.86
N GLU A 309 16.02 10.56 9.27
CA GLU A 309 15.46 10.48 7.91
C GLU A 309 13.98 10.90 7.87
N ILE A 310 13.18 10.59 8.90
CA ILE A 310 11.79 11.05 9.02
C ILE A 310 11.74 12.57 9.08
N VAL A 311 12.50 13.21 9.97
CA VAL A 311 12.54 14.68 10.10
C VAL A 311 12.92 15.35 8.77
N LYS A 312 13.93 14.79 8.08
CA LYS A 312 14.35 15.28 6.77
C LYS A 312 13.24 15.16 5.72
N GLN A 313 12.51 14.04 5.69
CA GLN A 313 11.42 13.82 4.73
C GLN A 313 10.20 14.68 5.04
N ILE A 314 9.85 14.89 6.32
CA ILE A 314 8.82 15.82 6.75
C ILE A 314 9.11 17.22 6.19
N ALA A 315 10.32 17.73 6.42
CA ALA A 315 10.73 19.04 5.93
C ALA A 315 10.74 19.13 4.40
N ALA A 316 11.30 18.11 3.72
CA ALA A 316 11.40 18.09 2.25
C ALA A 316 10.05 18.03 1.54
N ARG A 317 9.06 17.36 2.15
CA ARG A 317 7.70 17.19 1.63
C ARG A 317 6.73 18.26 2.12
N ASN A 318 7.17 19.11 3.04
CA ASN A 318 6.32 20.11 3.74
C ASN A 318 5.03 19.45 4.28
N LEU A 319 5.18 18.31 4.97
CA LEU A 319 4.03 17.55 5.47
C LEU A 319 3.24 18.36 6.48
N PRO A 320 1.91 18.45 6.36
CA PRO A 320 1.07 19.13 7.33
C PRO A 320 0.96 18.25 8.59
N LEU A 321 1.74 18.56 9.61
CA LEU A 321 1.70 17.84 10.87
C LEU A 321 0.64 18.46 11.82
N ILE A 322 -0.15 17.61 12.47
CA ILE A 322 -1.07 17.99 13.56
C ILE A 322 -0.36 18.00 14.91
N GLU A 323 0.72 17.19 15.03
CA GLU A 323 1.61 17.18 16.19
C GLU A 323 3.07 17.08 15.75
N PRO A 324 4.02 17.70 16.47
CA PRO A 324 5.44 17.58 16.14
C PRO A 324 5.94 16.13 16.25
N PHE A 325 6.64 15.64 15.22
CA PHE A 325 7.32 14.36 15.31
C PHE A 325 8.54 14.48 16.24
N THR A 326 8.70 13.54 17.16
CA THR A 326 9.82 13.48 18.11
C THR A 326 10.70 12.25 17.91
N THR A 327 10.13 11.07 17.98
CA THR A 327 10.84 9.78 17.83
C THR A 327 9.87 8.65 17.51
N ILE A 328 10.37 7.61 16.85
CA ILE A 328 9.64 6.34 16.70
C ILE A 328 9.66 5.55 18.01
N GLN A 329 8.74 4.56 18.12
CA GLN A 329 8.74 3.59 19.19
C GLN A 329 9.60 2.36 18.80
N PRO A 330 10.10 1.57 19.79
CA PRO A 330 10.85 0.34 19.50
C PRO A 330 10.07 -0.69 18.68
N ASP A 331 8.76 -0.72 18.81
CA ASP A 331 7.78 -1.55 18.10
C ASP A 331 7.04 -0.79 16.99
N GLN A 332 7.67 0.27 16.46
CA GLN A 332 7.11 1.09 15.38
C GLN A 332 6.71 0.23 14.19
N ARG A 333 5.52 0.49 13.67
CA ARG A 333 4.98 -0.17 12.48
C ARG A 333 5.85 0.10 11.26
N TYR A 334 6.14 -0.95 10.51
CA TYR A 334 7.00 -0.89 9.33
C TYR A 334 6.69 -2.03 8.37
N TYR A 335 7.13 -1.91 7.15
CA TYR A 335 7.26 -3.00 6.21
C TYR A 335 8.51 -2.82 5.34
N LEU A 336 8.96 -3.89 4.69
CA LEU A 336 10.04 -3.81 3.71
C LEU A 336 9.45 -3.65 2.30
N ARG A 337 10.06 -2.76 1.48
CA ARG A 337 9.73 -2.57 0.08
C ARG A 337 11.01 -2.42 -0.73
N GLY A 338 11.28 -3.38 -1.65
CA GLY A 338 12.57 -3.46 -2.34
C GLY A 338 13.74 -3.44 -1.37
N ASP A 339 14.68 -2.53 -1.55
CA ASP A 339 15.86 -2.34 -0.69
C ASP A 339 15.67 -1.26 0.40
N SER A 340 14.44 -1.02 0.81
CA SER A 340 14.10 -0.02 1.82
C SER A 340 13.22 -0.60 2.93
N VAL A 341 13.35 -0.04 4.12
CA VAL A 341 12.34 -0.12 5.18
C VAL A 341 11.41 1.09 5.03
N VAL A 342 10.12 0.86 5.12
CA VAL A 342 9.10 1.89 5.14
C VAL A 342 8.51 1.96 6.54
N ILE A 343 8.71 3.09 7.20
CA ILE A 343 8.10 3.40 8.49
C ILE A 343 6.79 4.13 8.22
N TYR A 344 5.72 3.74 8.92
CA TYR A 344 4.43 4.40 8.76
C TYR A 344 3.75 4.62 10.11
N PHE A 345 2.82 5.57 10.10
CA PHE A 345 2.03 5.96 11.26
C PHE A 345 0.54 5.78 10.97
N GLY A 346 -0.27 5.77 11.99
CA GLY A 346 -1.71 5.65 11.83
C GLY A 346 -2.36 6.91 11.23
N LEU A 347 -3.55 6.72 10.73
CA LEU A 347 -4.39 7.84 10.29
C LEU A 347 -4.65 8.77 11.49
N TYR A 348 -4.49 10.08 11.29
CA TYR A 348 -4.56 11.11 12.34
C TYR A 348 -3.47 11.05 13.44
N GLU A 349 -2.49 10.15 13.33
CA GLU A 349 -1.41 10.08 14.33
C GLU A 349 -0.50 11.32 14.24
N TYR A 350 -0.08 11.69 13.04
CA TYR A 350 0.77 12.85 12.80
C TYR A 350 0.25 13.80 11.70
N THR A 351 -0.65 13.32 10.86
CA THR A 351 -1.15 14.07 9.71
C THR A 351 -2.67 14.13 9.71
N PRO A 352 -3.29 15.22 9.18
CA PRO A 352 -4.73 15.26 8.98
C PRO A 352 -5.17 14.24 7.94
N TYR A 353 -6.43 13.85 7.95
CA TYR A 353 -7.02 12.85 7.04
C TYR A 353 -6.65 13.06 5.57
N ALA A 354 -6.70 14.30 5.10
CA ALA A 354 -6.41 14.64 3.70
C ALA A 354 -4.96 14.34 3.27
N ALA A 355 -4.02 14.22 4.22
CA ALA A 355 -2.63 13.82 3.95
C ALA A 355 -2.42 12.30 4.02
N GLY A 356 -3.42 11.55 4.47
CA GLY A 356 -3.38 10.10 4.55
C GLY A 356 -2.46 9.55 5.64
N ILE A 357 -2.14 8.28 5.52
CA ILE A 357 -1.13 7.58 6.34
C ILE A 357 0.26 8.06 5.89
N PRO A 358 1.05 8.71 6.74
CA PRO A 358 2.38 9.17 6.37
C PRO A 358 3.37 8.00 6.36
N GLU A 359 3.99 7.78 5.21
CA GLU A 359 5.02 6.77 4.98
C GLU A 359 6.39 7.41 4.75
N PHE A 360 7.44 6.78 5.32
CA PHE A 360 8.82 7.24 5.24
C PHE A 360 9.71 6.09 4.78
N SER A 361 10.13 6.13 3.52
CA SER A 361 11.01 5.11 2.93
C SER A 361 12.48 5.43 3.21
N ILE A 362 13.20 4.47 3.79
CA ILE A 362 14.61 4.62 4.19
C ILE A 362 15.40 3.45 3.60
N PRO A 363 16.43 3.69 2.77
CA PRO A 363 17.25 2.63 2.20
C PRO A 363 17.92 1.78 3.28
N LEU A 364 17.88 0.45 3.15
CA LEU A 364 18.54 -0.48 4.09
C LEU A 364 20.06 -0.30 4.15
N SER A 365 20.67 0.29 3.11
CA SER A 365 22.08 0.64 3.10
C SER A 365 22.47 1.70 4.15
N ARG A 366 21.50 2.43 4.71
CA ARG A 366 21.75 3.43 5.78
C ARG A 366 22.04 2.79 7.15
N PHE A 367 21.73 1.51 7.29
CA PHE A 367 21.88 0.76 8.56
C PHE A 367 23.14 -0.13 8.60
N LYS A 368 23.94 -0.12 7.51
CA LYS A 368 25.18 -0.87 7.38
C LYS A 368 26.36 -0.13 8.00
#